data_a9f057a0a43664a3d207ae5c7ee72836
#
_entry.id   a9f057a0a43664a3d207ae5c7ee72836
#
_cell.length_a   1.000
_cell.length_b   1.000
_cell.length_c   1.000
_cell.angle_alpha   90.00
_cell.angle_beta   90.00
_cell.angle_gamma   90.00
#
_symmetry.space_group_name_H-M   'P 1'
#
loop_
_entity.id
_entity.type
_entity.pdbx_description
1 polymer ?
#
loop_
_entity_poly.entity_id
_entity_poly.type
_entity_poly.pdbx_seq_one_letter_code
_entity_poly.pdbx_strand_id
1 'polypeptide(L)'
;RCLVGSEMCIRDSSKSLYVYSHTEEETMQAAMQQVNIQGNRLVGYAEGKYIRTFSHYEYYLLKQKLAGKVDLIPLYHKDISKSHPFVIPEKGKPVKVYPWNVTLLCNTIVRHEGRVASVRGDTLYVGEKPVEAYTFNKNYYWMASNNPVNLCDSRLFGLVPDDHLIGKAWRIWFSSRKGRIFQRVQ
;
A
#
# COMPACT_ATOMS: atom_id res chain seq x y z
N ARG A 1 11.83 -6.93 9.47
CA ARG A 1 11.51 -8.33 9.13
C ARG A 1 10.96 -8.39 7.72
N CYS A 2 11.48 -9.30 6.94
CA CYS A 2 10.97 -9.59 5.61
C CYS A 2 10.08 -10.84 5.70
N LEU A 3 8.85 -10.77 5.18
CA LEU A 3 7.94 -11.90 5.08
C LEU A 3 7.90 -12.34 3.62
N VAL A 4 8.23 -13.62 3.37
CA VAL A 4 8.29 -14.23 2.05
C VAL A 4 7.16 -15.23 1.92
N GLY A 5 6.35 -15.13 0.85
CA GLY A 5 5.41 -16.17 0.43
C GLY A 5 4.43 -16.67 1.50
N SER A 6 4.25 -15.93 2.60
CA SER A 6 3.32 -16.28 3.66
C SER A 6 2.07 -15.42 3.60
N GLU A 7 0.96 -16.00 3.94
CA GLU A 7 -0.26 -15.24 4.22
C GLU A 7 0.01 -14.32 5.41
N MET A 8 0.02 -13.01 5.16
CA MET A 8 0.10 -12.01 6.21
C MET A 8 -1.32 -11.55 6.52
N CYS A 9 -1.76 -11.73 7.76
CA CYS A 9 -2.98 -11.08 8.23
C CYS A 9 -2.73 -9.57 8.34
N ILE A 10 -3.04 -8.85 7.29
CA ILE A 10 -3.17 -7.40 7.38
C ILE A 10 -4.54 -7.12 8.00
N ARG A 11 -4.56 -6.37 9.09
CA ARG A 11 -5.79 -5.96 9.78
C ARG A 11 -6.70 -5.06 8.94
N ASP A 12 -6.58 -5.13 7.61
CA ASP A 12 -7.28 -4.18 6.73
C ASP A 12 -7.75 -4.83 5.44
N SER A 13 -8.91 -5.33 5.51
CA SER A 13 -9.55 -6.10 4.45
C SER A 13 -10.66 -5.37 3.73
N SER A 14 -11.00 -4.17 4.13
CA SER A 14 -12.04 -3.39 3.48
C SER A 14 -11.65 -1.92 3.48
N LYS A 15 -12.16 -1.21 2.49
CA LYS A 15 -12.08 0.24 2.48
C LYS A 15 -12.82 0.82 3.69
N SER A 16 -12.18 1.72 4.42
CA SER A 16 -12.76 2.46 5.53
C SER A 16 -13.26 3.81 5.04
N LEU A 17 -14.22 4.39 5.76
CA LEU A 17 -14.76 5.71 5.47
C LEU A 17 -13.86 6.78 6.06
N TYR A 18 -13.54 7.79 5.25
CA TYR A 18 -12.76 8.96 5.63
C TYR A 18 -13.50 10.22 5.23
N VAL A 19 -13.32 11.26 6.03
CA VAL A 19 -13.89 12.59 5.79
C VAL A 19 -12.79 13.63 5.65
N TYR A 20 -13.04 14.63 4.80
CA TYR A 20 -12.20 15.81 4.62
C TYR A 20 -13.05 17.01 4.17
N SER A 21 -12.52 18.23 4.32
CA SER A 21 -13.25 19.45 3.95
C SER A 21 -13.52 19.49 2.45
N HIS A 22 -14.71 19.96 2.06
CA HIS A 22 -15.07 20.15 0.64
C HIS A 22 -14.17 21.20 -0.05
N THR A 23 -13.63 22.16 0.69
CA THR A 23 -12.72 23.19 0.17
C THR A 23 -11.38 22.60 -0.30
N GLU A 24 -11.07 21.37 0.11
CA GLU A 24 -9.82 20.68 -0.18
C GLU A 24 -9.95 19.64 -1.31
N GLU A 25 -11.13 19.62 -1.99
CA GLU A 25 -11.43 18.60 -3.02
C GLU A 25 -10.43 18.60 -4.18
N GLU A 26 -10.06 19.77 -4.68
CA GLU A 26 -9.09 19.86 -5.79
C GLU A 26 -7.72 19.29 -5.39
N THR A 27 -7.26 19.62 -4.18
CA THR A 27 -6.00 19.11 -3.64
C THR A 27 -6.08 17.59 -3.43
N MET A 28 -7.22 17.10 -2.95
CA MET A 28 -7.47 15.68 -2.75
C MET A 28 -7.49 14.92 -4.08
N GLN A 29 -8.18 15.43 -5.10
CA GLN A 29 -8.24 14.81 -6.41
C GLN A 29 -6.87 14.76 -7.08
N ALA A 30 -6.10 15.85 -7.03
CA ALA A 30 -4.74 15.89 -7.55
C ALA A 30 -3.84 14.85 -6.85
N ALA A 31 -3.95 14.73 -5.53
CA ALA A 31 -3.19 13.72 -4.78
C ALA A 31 -3.61 12.28 -5.17
N MET A 32 -4.92 12.01 -5.31
CA MET A 32 -5.42 10.69 -5.74
C MET A 32 -4.89 10.31 -7.13
N GLN A 33 -4.87 11.23 -8.08
CA GLN A 33 -4.32 11.00 -9.42
C GLN A 33 -2.83 10.64 -9.37
N GLN A 34 -2.05 11.38 -8.57
CA GLN A 34 -0.60 11.16 -8.44
C GLN A 34 -0.24 9.78 -7.85
N VAL A 35 -1.10 9.22 -6.99
CA VAL A 35 -0.89 7.90 -6.38
C VAL A 35 -1.70 6.80 -7.06
N ASN A 36 -2.28 7.10 -8.23
CA ASN A 36 -3.04 6.16 -9.07
C ASN A 36 -4.30 5.59 -8.39
N ILE A 37 -4.94 6.39 -7.53
CA ILE A 37 -6.26 6.08 -6.97
C ILE A 37 -7.31 6.65 -7.93
N GLN A 38 -7.75 5.82 -8.88
CA GLN A 38 -8.74 6.21 -9.88
C GLN A 38 -10.09 5.55 -9.57
N GLY A 39 -11.17 6.30 -9.86
CA GLY A 39 -12.52 5.77 -9.74
C GLY A 39 -13.03 5.62 -8.30
N ASN A 40 -12.35 6.22 -7.33
CA ASN A 40 -12.86 6.25 -5.96
C ASN A 40 -14.13 7.08 -5.90
N ARG A 41 -15.23 6.41 -5.57
CA ARG A 41 -16.55 7.02 -5.54
C ARG A 41 -16.74 7.87 -4.30
N LEU A 42 -17.26 9.07 -4.48
CA LEU A 42 -17.82 9.87 -3.39
C LEU A 42 -18.99 9.11 -2.79
N VAL A 43 -18.92 8.79 -1.50
CA VAL A 43 -19.97 8.04 -0.79
C VAL A 43 -21.07 8.98 -0.29
N GLY A 44 -20.67 10.19 0.13
CA GLY A 44 -21.62 11.16 0.64
C GLY A 44 -20.99 12.53 0.87
N TYR A 45 -21.87 13.47 1.22
CA TYR A 45 -21.55 14.83 1.64
C TYR A 45 -22.38 15.18 2.86
N ALA A 46 -21.77 15.66 3.90
CA ALA A 46 -22.43 16.11 5.12
C ALA A 46 -21.64 17.23 5.79
N GLU A 47 -22.34 18.27 6.24
CA GLU A 47 -21.76 19.37 7.04
C GLU A 47 -20.49 20.00 6.44
N GLY A 48 -20.47 20.23 5.12
CA GLY A 48 -19.31 20.81 4.44
C GLY A 48 -18.12 19.85 4.27
N LYS A 49 -18.34 18.53 4.47
CA LYS A 49 -17.30 17.51 4.34
C LYS A 49 -17.70 16.46 3.32
N TYR A 50 -16.73 16.02 2.55
CA TYR A 50 -16.86 14.86 1.67
C TYR A 50 -16.50 13.58 2.40
N ILE A 51 -17.23 12.50 2.06
CA ILE A 51 -17.03 11.16 2.60
C ILE A 51 -16.59 10.26 1.45
N ARG A 52 -15.39 9.67 1.56
CA ARG A 52 -14.85 8.71 0.59
C ARG A 52 -14.35 7.46 1.29
N THR A 53 -14.25 6.37 0.53
CA THR A 53 -13.67 5.11 1.03
C THR A 53 -12.26 4.95 0.53
N PHE A 54 -11.34 4.63 1.44
CA PHE A 54 -9.96 4.30 1.11
C PHE A 54 -9.56 2.99 1.80
N SER A 55 -8.72 2.20 1.13
CA SER A 55 -7.99 1.13 1.80
C SER A 55 -6.90 1.73 2.70
N HIS A 56 -6.37 0.93 3.61
CA HIS A 56 -5.29 1.38 4.49
C HIS A 56 -4.05 1.81 3.70
N TYR A 57 -3.72 1.07 2.65
CA TYR A 57 -2.65 1.41 1.73
C TYR A 57 -2.89 2.76 1.02
N GLU A 58 -4.07 2.96 0.47
CA GLU A 58 -4.47 4.23 -0.17
C GLU A 58 -4.40 5.41 0.81
N TYR A 59 -4.87 5.21 2.04
CA TYR A 59 -4.79 6.23 3.10
C TYR A 59 -3.35 6.64 3.39
N TYR A 60 -2.41 5.69 3.53
CA TYR A 60 -1.00 6.01 3.76
C TYR A 60 -0.36 6.75 2.58
N LEU A 61 -0.65 6.35 1.35
CA LEU A 61 -0.19 7.05 0.15
C LEU A 61 -0.69 8.50 0.12
N LEU A 62 -1.99 8.70 0.39
CA LEU A 62 -2.59 10.03 0.43
C LEU A 62 -2.01 10.87 1.56
N LYS A 63 -1.90 10.34 2.76
CA LYS A 63 -1.33 11.04 3.91
C LYS A 63 0.07 11.58 3.64
N GLN A 64 0.89 10.80 2.95
CA GLN A 64 2.22 11.26 2.54
C GLN A 64 2.17 12.35 1.47
N LYS A 65 1.32 12.19 0.45
CA LYS A 65 1.21 13.18 -0.65
C LYS A 65 0.61 14.49 -0.20
N LEU A 66 -0.37 14.43 0.66
CA LEU A 66 -1.04 15.61 1.21
C LEU A 66 -0.16 16.38 2.19
N ALA A 67 0.81 15.71 2.84
CA ALA A 67 1.80 16.34 3.73
C ALA A 67 1.18 17.33 4.75
N GLY A 68 0.00 17.01 5.28
CA GLY A 68 -0.74 17.85 6.23
C GLY A 68 -1.55 18.99 5.60
N LYS A 69 -1.62 19.11 4.26
CA LYS A 69 -2.43 20.12 3.58
C LYS A 69 -3.95 19.82 3.64
N VAL A 70 -4.30 18.56 3.80
CA VAL A 70 -5.67 18.08 3.93
C VAL A 70 -5.74 17.21 5.17
N ASP A 71 -6.73 17.47 6.02
CA ASP A 71 -6.97 16.66 7.22
C ASP A 71 -7.94 15.51 6.87
N LEU A 72 -7.36 14.35 6.59
CA LEU A 72 -8.10 13.13 6.25
C LEU A 72 -8.39 12.33 7.51
N ILE A 73 -9.62 12.44 8.01
CA ILE A 73 -10.05 11.87 9.29
C ILE A 73 -10.82 10.57 9.05
N PRO A 74 -10.50 9.46 9.71
CA PRO A 74 -11.32 8.24 9.67
C PRO A 74 -12.67 8.47 10.37
N LEU A 75 -13.77 8.14 9.68
CA LEU A 75 -15.13 8.35 10.22
C LEU A 75 -15.47 7.34 11.33
N TYR A 76 -14.93 6.12 11.22
CA TYR A 76 -15.13 5.07 12.21
C TYR A 76 -13.84 4.32 12.49
N HIS A 77 -13.55 4.02 13.77
CA HIS A 77 -12.60 3.00 14.14
C HIS A 77 -13.22 1.64 13.82
N LYS A 78 -12.66 0.99 12.83
CA LYS A 78 -13.17 -0.29 12.38
C LYS A 78 -12.93 -1.39 13.40
N ASP A 79 -13.92 -2.25 13.53
CA ASP A 79 -13.83 -3.47 14.31
C ASP A 79 -12.65 -4.34 13.83
N ILE A 80 -11.68 -4.54 14.72
CA ILE A 80 -10.40 -5.21 14.45
C ILE A 80 -10.60 -6.72 14.20
N SER A 81 -11.83 -7.24 14.41
CA SER A 81 -12.17 -8.65 14.36
C SER A 81 -12.17 -9.27 12.94
N LYS A 82 -12.22 -8.45 11.89
CA LYS A 82 -12.27 -8.91 10.48
C LYS A 82 -10.98 -8.60 9.74
N SER A 83 -9.93 -9.40 9.98
CA SER A 83 -8.74 -9.37 9.15
C SER A 83 -8.86 -10.38 8.01
N HIS A 84 -8.46 -10.00 6.80
CA HIS A 84 -8.33 -10.93 5.69
C HIS A 84 -6.86 -11.22 5.40
N PRO A 85 -6.54 -12.45 4.98
CA PRO A 85 -5.18 -12.79 4.60
C PRO A 85 -4.76 -11.97 3.38
N PHE A 86 -3.58 -11.34 3.46
CA PHE A 86 -2.94 -10.69 2.34
C PHE A 86 -1.93 -11.65 1.72
N VAL A 87 -2.18 -12.03 0.46
CA VAL A 87 -1.27 -12.91 -0.28
C VAL A 87 -0.14 -12.08 -0.86
N ILE A 88 1.09 -12.36 -0.43
CA ILE A 88 2.29 -11.79 -1.03
C ILE A 88 2.57 -12.54 -2.34
N PRO A 89 2.68 -11.83 -3.50
CA PRO A 89 2.84 -12.47 -4.78
C PRO A 89 4.10 -13.33 -4.87
N GLU A 90 3.94 -14.54 -5.36
CA GLU A 90 5.01 -15.46 -5.73
C GLU A 90 5.00 -15.65 -7.24
N LYS A 91 6.18 -15.76 -7.83
CA LYS A 91 6.35 -15.96 -9.27
C LYS A 91 5.53 -17.14 -9.79
N GLY A 92 4.72 -16.89 -10.81
CA GLY A 92 3.92 -17.91 -11.46
C GLY A 92 2.63 -18.30 -10.72
N LYS A 93 2.37 -17.74 -9.52
CA LYS A 93 1.11 -17.99 -8.80
C LYS A 93 0.12 -16.85 -9.00
N PRO A 94 -1.15 -17.15 -9.28
CA PRO A 94 -2.18 -16.13 -9.43
C PRO A 94 -2.54 -15.52 -8.07
N VAL A 95 -2.64 -14.19 -8.02
CA VAL A 95 -3.13 -13.43 -6.87
C VAL A 95 -4.47 -12.82 -7.23
N LYS A 96 -5.49 -13.11 -6.44
CA LYS A 96 -6.84 -12.63 -6.66
C LYS A 96 -6.94 -11.14 -6.35
N VAL A 97 -7.65 -10.41 -7.22
CA VAL A 97 -7.91 -8.98 -7.06
C VAL A 97 -9.16 -8.79 -6.21
N TYR A 98 -9.05 -7.91 -5.24
CA TYR A 98 -10.14 -7.48 -4.38
C TYR A 98 -10.17 -5.96 -4.29
N PRO A 99 -11.31 -5.34 -3.94
CA PRO A 99 -11.40 -3.89 -3.80
C PRO A 99 -10.35 -3.27 -2.88
N TRP A 100 -9.89 -4.01 -1.88
CA TRP A 100 -8.91 -3.54 -0.91
C TRP A 100 -7.45 -3.67 -1.35
N ASN A 101 -7.13 -4.58 -2.29
CA ASN A 101 -5.75 -4.76 -2.77
C ASN A 101 -5.52 -4.23 -4.19
N VAL A 102 -6.57 -3.82 -4.90
CA VAL A 102 -6.51 -3.44 -6.32
C VAL A 102 -5.48 -2.35 -6.61
N THR A 103 -5.44 -1.31 -5.79
CA THR A 103 -4.48 -0.20 -5.95
C THR A 103 -3.05 -0.65 -5.69
N LEU A 104 -2.84 -1.49 -4.67
CA LEU A 104 -1.51 -2.04 -4.37
C LEU A 104 -1.00 -2.91 -5.53
N LEU A 105 -1.84 -3.82 -6.04
CA LEU A 105 -1.48 -4.69 -7.15
C LEU A 105 -1.24 -3.89 -8.43
N CYS A 106 -2.09 -2.89 -8.74
CA CYS A 106 -1.91 -2.00 -9.87
C CYS A 106 -0.56 -1.28 -9.82
N ASN A 107 -0.23 -0.65 -8.69
CA ASN A 107 1.04 0.05 -8.51
C ASN A 107 2.24 -0.91 -8.62
N THR A 108 2.11 -2.13 -8.13
CA THR A 108 3.16 -3.15 -8.25
C THR A 108 3.37 -3.56 -9.70
N ILE A 109 2.30 -3.78 -10.47
CA ILE A 109 2.36 -4.14 -11.89
C ILE A 109 3.02 -3.03 -12.71
N VAL A 110 2.59 -1.79 -12.51
CA VAL A 110 3.14 -0.64 -13.25
C VAL A 110 4.62 -0.43 -12.95
N ARG A 111 5.00 -0.51 -11.67
CA ARG A 111 6.38 -0.20 -11.24
C ARG A 111 7.38 -1.32 -11.51
N HIS A 112 6.97 -2.58 -11.40
CA HIS A 112 7.91 -3.70 -11.32
C HIS A 112 7.72 -4.77 -12.39
N GLU A 113 6.54 -4.85 -13.03
CA GLU A 113 6.28 -5.81 -14.11
C GLU A 113 6.40 -5.18 -15.51
N GLY A 114 6.59 -3.84 -15.60
CA GLY A 114 6.72 -3.12 -16.87
C GLY A 114 5.45 -3.18 -17.75
N ARG A 115 4.30 -3.37 -17.14
CA ARG A 115 3.01 -3.43 -17.83
C ARG A 115 2.16 -2.21 -17.52
N VAL A 116 1.37 -1.78 -18.51
CA VAL A 116 0.36 -0.75 -18.30
C VAL A 116 -0.79 -1.36 -17.52
N ALA A 117 -1.10 -0.78 -16.36
CA ALA A 117 -2.26 -1.16 -15.58
C ALA A 117 -2.98 0.08 -15.03
N SER A 118 -4.28 -0.04 -14.83
CA SER A 118 -5.12 1.02 -14.28
C SER A 118 -6.21 0.44 -13.39
N VAL A 119 -6.75 1.27 -12.52
CA VAL A 119 -7.90 0.93 -11.67
C VAL A 119 -9.07 1.77 -12.12
N ARG A 120 -10.20 1.12 -12.40
CA ARG A 120 -11.47 1.80 -12.71
C ARG A 120 -12.52 1.28 -11.73
N GLY A 121 -12.91 2.11 -10.78
CA GLY A 121 -13.68 1.65 -9.62
C GLY A 121 -12.87 0.68 -8.77
N ASP A 122 -13.42 -0.49 -8.52
CA ASP A 122 -12.73 -1.56 -7.77
C ASP A 122 -12.18 -2.67 -8.69
N THR A 123 -12.05 -2.39 -10.00
CA THR A 123 -11.60 -3.35 -11.01
C THR A 123 -10.20 -3.00 -11.49
N LEU A 124 -9.32 -4.00 -11.52
CA LEU A 124 -7.97 -3.90 -12.10
C LEU A 124 -8.04 -4.14 -13.60
N TYR A 125 -7.45 -3.25 -14.38
CA TYR A 125 -7.24 -3.41 -15.81
C TYR A 125 -5.74 -3.55 -16.08
N VAL A 126 -5.37 -4.57 -16.87
CA VAL A 126 -4.00 -4.74 -17.38
C VAL A 126 -4.06 -4.54 -18.90
N GLY A 127 -3.47 -3.44 -19.38
CA GLY A 127 -3.83 -2.88 -20.67
C GLY A 127 -5.29 -2.44 -20.65
N GLU A 128 -6.08 -2.93 -21.63
CA GLU A 128 -7.52 -2.62 -21.73
C GLU A 128 -8.42 -3.76 -21.19
N LYS A 129 -7.84 -4.83 -20.61
CA LYS A 129 -8.60 -6.00 -20.17
C LYS A 129 -8.79 -5.98 -18.65
N PRO A 130 -10.05 -6.14 -18.16
CA PRO A 130 -10.28 -6.33 -16.74
C PRO A 130 -9.76 -7.70 -16.31
N VAL A 131 -9.15 -7.77 -15.12
CA VAL A 131 -8.59 -9.01 -14.56
C VAL A 131 -9.07 -9.22 -13.13
N GLU A 132 -9.54 -10.43 -12.83
CA GLU A 132 -9.94 -10.84 -11.48
C GLU A 132 -8.78 -11.42 -10.68
N ALA A 133 -7.74 -11.87 -11.37
CA ALA A 133 -6.50 -12.34 -10.77
C ALA A 133 -5.32 -12.00 -11.68
N TYR A 134 -4.15 -11.76 -11.09
CA TYR A 134 -2.93 -11.47 -11.83
C TYR A 134 -1.81 -12.43 -11.41
N THR A 135 -1.07 -12.94 -12.40
CA THR A 135 0.10 -13.81 -12.19
C THR A 135 1.36 -13.00 -12.39
N PHE A 136 2.15 -12.86 -11.33
CA PHE A 136 3.37 -12.08 -11.30
C PHE A 136 4.56 -12.87 -11.90
N ASN A 137 5.49 -12.14 -12.53
CA ASN A 137 6.71 -12.71 -13.12
C ASN A 137 7.89 -12.77 -12.13
N LYS A 138 7.76 -12.15 -10.96
CA LYS A 138 8.77 -12.06 -9.91
C LYS A 138 8.20 -12.53 -8.57
N ASN A 139 9.10 -12.87 -7.63
CA ASN A 139 8.73 -13.01 -6.23
C ASN A 139 8.72 -11.63 -5.57
N TYR A 140 7.81 -11.43 -4.67
CA TYR A 140 7.67 -10.17 -3.94
C TYR A 140 7.83 -10.37 -2.44
N TYR A 141 8.12 -9.28 -1.76
CA TYR A 141 8.33 -9.25 -0.32
C TYR A 141 7.58 -8.08 0.29
N TRP A 142 7.10 -8.28 1.50
CA TRP A 142 6.60 -7.20 2.34
C TRP A 142 7.66 -6.82 3.35
N MET A 143 8.22 -5.64 3.21
CA MET A 143 9.28 -5.11 4.06
C MET A 143 8.67 -4.26 5.15
N ALA A 144 8.96 -4.55 6.41
CA ALA A 144 8.48 -3.79 7.55
C ALA A 144 9.65 -3.21 8.35
N SER A 145 9.58 -1.90 8.61
CA SER A 145 10.54 -1.21 9.49
C SER A 145 10.26 -1.55 10.95
N ASN A 146 11.31 -1.69 11.74
CA ASN A 146 11.20 -1.79 13.20
C ASN A 146 10.80 -0.46 13.86
N ASN A 147 10.86 0.64 13.13
CA ASN A 147 10.44 1.95 13.61
C ASN A 147 9.01 2.24 13.13
N PRO A 148 7.99 2.18 14.01
CA PRO A 148 6.60 2.40 13.62
C PRO A 148 6.30 3.85 13.21
N VAL A 149 7.15 4.79 13.60
CA VAL A 149 7.00 6.22 13.27
C VAL A 149 7.56 6.53 11.88
N ASN A 150 8.58 5.79 11.44
CA ASN A 150 9.17 5.94 10.12
C ASN A 150 8.47 5.01 9.13
N LEU A 151 7.59 5.56 8.30
CA LEU A 151 6.82 4.83 7.29
C LEU A 151 7.62 4.51 6.01
N CYS A 152 8.96 4.58 6.04
CA CYS A 152 9.81 4.18 4.89
C CYS A 152 9.89 2.65 4.76
N ASP A 153 8.75 2.01 4.54
CA ASP A 153 8.63 0.56 4.32
C ASP A 153 7.46 0.22 3.38
N SER A 154 7.10 -1.05 3.24
CA SER A 154 6.06 -1.49 2.32
C SER A 154 4.66 -0.91 2.57
N ARG A 155 4.41 -0.35 3.75
CA ARG A 155 3.18 0.42 4.01
C ARG A 155 3.09 1.65 3.09
N LEU A 156 4.24 2.16 2.66
CA LEU A 156 4.37 3.35 1.85
C LEU A 156 4.67 3.01 0.38
N PHE A 157 5.71 2.26 0.11
CA PHE A 157 6.15 1.99 -1.27
C PHE A 157 5.57 0.70 -1.87
N GLY A 158 4.84 -0.11 -1.08
CA GLY A 158 4.20 -1.34 -1.52
C GLY A 158 5.15 -2.54 -1.55
N LEU A 159 4.87 -3.49 -2.42
CA LEU A 159 5.62 -4.73 -2.57
C LEU A 159 6.99 -4.48 -3.21
N VAL A 160 7.99 -5.20 -2.71
CA VAL A 160 9.38 -5.13 -3.17
C VAL A 160 9.72 -6.40 -3.93
N PRO A 161 10.12 -6.32 -5.22
CA PRO A 161 10.49 -7.51 -5.98
C PRO A 161 11.87 -8.04 -5.56
N ASP A 162 12.10 -9.33 -5.84
CA ASP A 162 13.34 -10.04 -5.48
C ASP A 162 14.62 -9.41 -6.08
N ASP A 163 14.53 -8.84 -7.28
CA ASP A 163 15.65 -8.17 -7.95
C ASP A 163 16.05 -6.82 -7.31
N HIS A 164 15.24 -6.29 -6.38
CA HIS A 164 15.60 -5.11 -5.58
C HIS A 164 16.27 -5.47 -4.24
N LEU A 165 16.40 -6.77 -3.93
CA LEU A 165 17.09 -7.21 -2.72
C LEU A 165 18.59 -7.27 -2.95
N ILE A 166 19.33 -6.31 -2.39
CA ILE A 166 20.80 -6.24 -2.50
C ILE A 166 21.44 -7.30 -1.61
N GLY A 167 20.88 -7.56 -0.44
CA GLY A 167 21.40 -8.54 0.50
C GLY A 167 20.92 -8.35 1.92
N LYS A 168 21.43 -9.20 2.81
CA LYS A 168 21.18 -9.14 4.25
C LYS A 168 22.39 -8.61 4.98
N ALA A 169 22.21 -7.58 5.82
CA ALA A 169 23.27 -7.13 6.71
C ALA A 169 23.65 -8.27 7.68
N TRP A 170 24.94 -8.64 7.74
CA TRP A 170 25.43 -9.74 8.55
C TRP A 170 26.31 -9.28 9.71
N ARG A 171 27.17 -8.28 9.49
CA ARG A 171 28.09 -7.76 10.50
C ARG A 171 28.16 -6.23 10.49
N ILE A 172 28.40 -5.66 11.65
CA ILE A 172 28.64 -4.23 11.81
C ILE A 172 30.15 -3.99 11.70
N TRP A 173 30.58 -3.32 10.63
CA TRP A 173 32.01 -2.97 10.41
C TRP A 173 32.40 -1.71 11.16
N PHE A 174 31.49 -0.75 11.29
CA PHE A 174 31.71 0.51 11.96
C PHE A 174 30.46 0.90 12.78
N SER A 175 30.70 1.47 13.95
CA SER A 175 29.63 2.01 14.79
C SER A 175 30.21 3.14 15.67
N SER A 176 29.48 4.25 15.77
CA SER A 176 29.73 5.30 16.73
C SER A 176 29.42 4.87 18.19
N ARG A 177 28.65 3.81 18.37
CA ARG A 177 28.36 3.24 19.69
C ARG A 177 29.43 2.22 20.06
N LYS A 178 30.04 2.41 21.23
CA LYS A 178 31.05 1.46 21.79
C LYS A 178 30.49 0.03 21.87
N GLY A 179 31.32 -0.96 21.54
CA GLY A 179 31.00 -2.39 21.69
C GLY A 179 30.13 -3.01 20.59
N ARG A 180 29.78 -2.28 19.51
CA ARG A 180 28.98 -2.82 18.39
C ARG A 180 29.79 -3.27 17.16
N ILE A 181 31.08 -2.91 17.11
CA ILE A 181 31.95 -3.25 15.98
C ILE A 181 32.17 -4.77 15.94
N PHE A 182 32.10 -5.37 14.78
CA PHE A 182 32.16 -6.81 14.50
C PHE A 182 31.03 -7.66 15.09
N GLN A 183 30.02 -7.08 15.69
CA GLN A 183 28.85 -7.84 16.11
C GLN A 183 27.99 -8.26 14.92
N ARG A 184 27.34 -9.42 15.02
CA ARG A 184 26.32 -9.86 14.06
C ARG A 184 25.07 -8.99 14.19
N VAL A 185 24.48 -8.67 13.06
CA VAL A 185 23.15 -8.04 13.03
C VAL A 185 22.11 -9.13 13.28
N GLN A 186 21.32 -9.00 14.34
CA GLN A 186 20.23 -9.91 14.67
C GLN A 186 18.94 -9.55 13.93
#